data_9ad49d2b0aedb0f32a6f08658113b86b
#
_entry.id   9ad49d2b0aedb0f32a6f08658113b86b
#
_cell.length_a   1.000
_cell.length_b   1.000
_cell.length_c   1.000
_cell.angle_alpha   90.00
_cell.angle_beta   90.00
_cell.angle_gamma   90.00
#
_symmetry.space_group_name_H-M   'P 1'
#
loop_
_entity.id
_entity.type
_entity.pdbx_description
1 polymer ?
#
loop_
_entity_poly.entity_id
_entity_poly.type
_entity_poly.pdbx_seq_one_letter_code
_entity_poly.pdbx_strand_id
1 'polypeptide(L)'
;MISVILPTYNEAENIRRIIPAIAKVFQDEKIQGEVIVVDDDSPDGTAGIASEFGNSFPVRVYVRKSDRGLSKAVMKGFELARGEICVVMDADLSHPVEKIPDMVRPILEGKCDVTVGSRYVVGGGAHNWPLVRKAISKGAGLLAKGVTVLSDPTSGFMAVRKSILNGVKLDPLGWKIVLEVVVKTRARVTDVPIVFADREEGESKLGLKAQVDYLRHLGRLYAFRYPLFLEFVKFCLVGLTGLVVDTAVLVSLVDYVGLDPRFAALFAFATAVSWNYVFNRVWSFESGRSA
;
A
#
# COMPACT_ATOMS: atom_id res chain seq x y z
N MET A 1 -3.49 -18.22 -17.62
CA MET A 1 -2.43 -18.69 -16.69
C MET A 1 -2.36 -17.76 -15.49
N ILE A 2 -2.10 -18.30 -14.30
CA ILE A 2 -2.03 -17.54 -13.03
C ILE A 2 -0.60 -17.63 -12.48
N SER A 3 -0.09 -16.54 -11.90
CA SER A 3 1.18 -16.53 -11.17
C SER A 3 0.92 -16.25 -9.70
N VAL A 4 1.22 -17.20 -8.81
CA VAL A 4 1.19 -16.98 -7.35
C VAL A 4 2.55 -16.46 -6.91
N ILE A 5 2.57 -15.30 -6.27
CA ILE A 5 3.78 -14.60 -5.81
C ILE A 5 3.86 -14.75 -4.29
N LEU A 6 4.94 -15.37 -3.84
CA LEU A 6 5.28 -15.58 -2.43
C LEU A 6 6.52 -14.75 -2.08
N PRO A 7 6.38 -13.59 -1.44
CA PRO A 7 7.51 -12.89 -0.86
C PRO A 7 7.97 -13.63 0.40
N THR A 8 9.28 -13.92 0.51
CA THR A 8 9.82 -14.73 1.61
C THR A 8 11.03 -14.08 2.28
N TYR A 9 11.11 -14.28 3.60
CA TYR A 9 12.32 -14.05 4.40
C TYR A 9 12.24 -14.91 5.67
N ASN A 10 13.12 -15.94 5.77
CA ASN A 10 13.13 -16.96 6.81
C ASN A 10 11.81 -17.75 6.90
N GLU A 11 11.45 -18.39 5.80
CA GLU A 11 10.19 -19.14 5.66
C GLU A 11 10.44 -20.61 5.25
N ALA A 12 11.61 -21.19 5.57
CA ALA A 12 12.02 -22.52 5.14
C ALA A 12 10.99 -23.61 5.44
N GLU A 13 10.44 -23.64 6.65
CA GLU A 13 9.44 -24.64 7.04
C GLU A 13 8.08 -24.38 6.37
N ASN A 14 7.69 -23.12 6.23
CA ASN A 14 6.42 -22.76 5.60
C ASN A 14 6.42 -23.06 4.09
N ILE A 15 7.54 -22.84 3.40
CA ILE A 15 7.69 -23.14 1.97
C ILE A 15 7.49 -24.64 1.68
N ARG A 16 7.94 -25.53 2.55
CA ARG A 16 7.73 -26.98 2.42
C ARG A 16 6.24 -27.36 2.43
N ARG A 17 5.40 -26.55 3.05
CA ARG A 17 3.96 -26.79 3.22
C ARG A 17 3.14 -26.04 2.17
N ILE A 18 3.45 -24.76 1.92
CA ILE A 18 2.62 -23.90 1.07
C ILE A 18 2.72 -24.23 -0.42
N ILE A 19 3.92 -24.53 -0.94
CA ILE A 19 4.09 -24.88 -2.36
C ILE A 19 3.28 -26.13 -2.74
N PRO A 20 3.36 -27.27 -2.00
CA PRO A 20 2.52 -28.43 -2.27
C PRO A 20 1.02 -28.12 -2.13
N ALA A 21 0.62 -27.29 -1.17
CA ALA A 21 -0.78 -26.90 -1.02
C ALA A 21 -1.29 -26.11 -2.24
N ILE A 22 -0.52 -25.16 -2.76
CA ILE A 22 -0.85 -24.42 -3.99
C ILE A 22 -0.91 -25.38 -5.19
N ALA A 23 0.07 -26.27 -5.33
CA ALA A 23 0.11 -27.25 -6.42
C ALA A 23 -1.14 -28.14 -6.39
N LYS A 24 -1.57 -28.58 -5.22
CA LYS A 24 -2.80 -29.37 -5.04
C LYS A 24 -4.03 -28.57 -5.48
N VAL A 25 -4.20 -27.31 -5.04
CA VAL A 25 -5.31 -26.45 -5.46
C VAL A 25 -5.32 -26.29 -6.99
N PHE A 26 -4.17 -26.08 -7.61
CA PHE A 26 -4.07 -25.95 -9.06
C PHE A 26 -4.48 -27.24 -9.78
N GLN A 27 -4.11 -28.39 -9.23
CA GLN A 27 -4.49 -29.69 -9.78
C GLN A 27 -6.00 -29.95 -9.63
N ASP A 28 -6.55 -29.75 -8.43
CA ASP A 28 -7.95 -30.03 -8.10
C ASP A 28 -8.89 -29.12 -8.93
N GLU A 29 -8.54 -27.85 -9.09
CA GLU A 29 -9.31 -26.82 -9.80
C GLU A 29 -8.92 -26.71 -11.30
N LYS A 30 -8.01 -27.54 -11.79
CA LYS A 30 -7.49 -27.53 -13.17
C LYS A 30 -6.96 -26.17 -13.61
N ILE A 31 -6.31 -25.46 -12.69
CA ILE A 31 -5.73 -24.14 -12.93
C ILE A 31 -4.34 -24.29 -13.55
N GLN A 32 -4.12 -23.66 -14.69
CA GLN A 32 -2.78 -23.52 -15.24
C GLN A 32 -2.07 -22.34 -14.56
N GLY A 33 -0.96 -22.60 -13.87
CA GLY A 33 -0.26 -21.55 -13.14
C GLY A 33 1.18 -21.89 -12.78
N GLU A 34 1.84 -20.92 -12.19
CA GLU A 34 3.20 -21.00 -11.64
C GLU A 34 3.24 -20.42 -10.22
N VAL A 35 4.23 -20.81 -9.44
CA VAL A 35 4.61 -20.17 -8.18
C VAL A 35 5.91 -19.42 -8.37
N ILE A 36 5.95 -18.16 -7.94
CA ILE A 36 7.15 -17.32 -7.95
C ILE A 36 7.50 -17.00 -6.50
N VAL A 37 8.57 -17.59 -6.02
CA VAL A 37 9.16 -17.28 -4.72
C VAL A 37 10.15 -16.15 -4.89
N VAL A 38 9.91 -15.02 -4.23
CA VAL A 38 10.84 -13.88 -4.22
C VAL A 38 11.42 -13.76 -2.83
N ASP A 39 12.65 -14.26 -2.69
CA ASP A 39 13.34 -14.42 -1.43
C ASP A 39 14.30 -13.26 -1.16
N ASP A 40 14.21 -12.67 0.03
CA ASP A 40 15.07 -11.57 0.45
C ASP A 40 16.41 -12.04 1.04
N ASP A 41 17.04 -13.04 0.38
CA ASP A 41 18.33 -13.63 0.74
C ASP A 41 18.28 -14.23 2.16
N SER A 42 17.37 -15.18 2.33
CA SER A 42 17.12 -15.87 3.59
C SER A 42 18.30 -16.76 3.98
N PRO A 43 18.84 -16.63 5.19
CA PRO A 43 19.94 -17.49 5.66
C PRO A 43 19.52 -18.92 6.03
N ASP A 44 18.21 -19.19 6.18
CA ASP A 44 17.66 -20.49 6.60
C ASP A 44 17.50 -21.51 5.47
N GLY A 45 17.91 -21.15 4.23
CA GLY A 45 17.81 -22.02 3.08
C GLY A 45 16.45 -22.01 2.35
N THR A 46 15.55 -21.07 2.68
CA THR A 46 14.25 -20.91 2.04
C THR A 46 14.29 -21.02 0.52
N ALA A 47 15.20 -20.29 -0.14
CA ALA A 47 15.34 -20.27 -1.60
C ALA A 47 15.75 -21.64 -2.19
N GLY A 48 16.68 -22.35 -1.51
CA GLY A 48 17.11 -23.69 -1.90
C GLY A 48 15.96 -24.67 -1.87
N ILE A 49 15.24 -24.71 -0.74
CA ILE A 49 14.07 -25.57 -0.54
C ILE A 49 12.98 -25.28 -1.58
N ALA A 50 12.69 -24.01 -1.86
CA ALA A 50 11.71 -23.65 -2.89
C ALA A 50 12.12 -24.14 -4.28
N SER A 51 13.43 -24.11 -4.59
CA SER A 51 13.95 -24.54 -5.89
C SER A 51 13.81 -26.04 -6.11
N GLU A 52 13.82 -26.87 -5.07
CA GLU A 52 13.66 -28.33 -5.16
C GLU A 52 12.29 -28.71 -5.77
N PHE A 53 11.25 -27.91 -5.52
CA PHE A 53 9.91 -28.13 -6.08
C PHE A 53 9.82 -27.88 -7.60
N GLY A 54 10.80 -27.18 -8.18
CA GLY A 54 10.84 -26.89 -9.62
C GLY A 54 10.85 -28.12 -10.53
N ASN A 55 11.23 -29.29 -10.00
CA ASN A 55 11.23 -30.56 -10.72
C ASN A 55 9.82 -31.18 -10.86
N SER A 56 8.89 -30.84 -9.97
CA SER A 56 7.56 -31.44 -9.90
C SER A 56 6.41 -30.48 -10.20
N PHE A 57 6.66 -29.18 -10.09
CA PHE A 57 5.67 -28.14 -10.29
C PHE A 57 6.34 -26.86 -10.83
N PRO A 58 5.66 -26.02 -11.63
CA PRO A 58 6.23 -24.78 -12.15
C PRO A 58 6.54 -23.76 -11.04
N VAL A 59 7.67 -23.93 -10.36
CA VAL A 59 8.20 -23.03 -9.34
C VAL A 59 9.40 -22.27 -9.89
N ARG A 60 9.43 -20.96 -9.68
CA ARG A 60 10.56 -20.10 -10.01
C ARG A 60 10.98 -19.35 -8.78
N VAL A 61 12.27 -19.35 -8.50
CA VAL A 61 12.85 -18.68 -7.33
C VAL A 61 13.73 -17.52 -7.78
N TYR A 62 13.57 -16.38 -7.13
CA TYR A 62 14.40 -15.21 -7.33
C TYR A 62 14.91 -14.69 -5.99
N VAL A 63 16.23 -14.71 -5.79
CA VAL A 63 16.88 -14.22 -4.57
C VAL A 63 17.29 -12.77 -4.75
N ARG A 64 16.89 -11.92 -3.81
CA ARG A 64 17.20 -10.48 -3.79
C ARG A 64 18.25 -10.16 -2.74
N LYS A 65 19.45 -9.79 -3.18
CA LYS A 65 20.58 -9.46 -2.28
C LYS A 65 20.56 -8.01 -1.78
N SER A 66 19.83 -7.13 -2.48
CA SER A 66 19.73 -5.71 -2.15
C SER A 66 18.30 -5.25 -2.23
N ASP A 67 18.00 -4.06 -1.70
CA ASP A 67 16.69 -3.41 -1.77
C ASP A 67 15.55 -4.26 -1.19
N ARG A 68 15.83 -4.91 -0.05
CA ARG A 68 14.94 -5.87 0.63
C ARG A 68 13.65 -5.21 1.12
N GLY A 69 12.63 -6.00 1.30
CA GLY A 69 11.33 -5.61 1.87
C GLY A 69 10.15 -6.18 1.11
N LEU A 70 9.10 -6.52 1.83
CA LEU A 70 7.94 -7.27 1.35
C LEU A 70 7.32 -6.65 0.08
N SER A 71 6.99 -5.37 0.10
CA SER A 71 6.35 -4.72 -1.07
C SER A 71 7.25 -4.73 -2.30
N LYS A 72 8.56 -4.58 -2.13
CA LYS A 72 9.53 -4.63 -3.24
C LYS A 72 9.69 -6.05 -3.77
N ALA A 73 9.60 -7.07 -2.90
CA ALA A 73 9.57 -8.47 -3.32
C ALA A 73 8.33 -8.75 -4.17
N VAL A 74 7.16 -8.26 -3.75
CA VAL A 74 5.93 -8.38 -4.54
C VAL A 74 6.06 -7.67 -5.89
N MET A 75 6.59 -6.46 -5.94
CA MET A 75 6.81 -5.74 -7.21
C MET A 75 7.72 -6.53 -8.15
N LYS A 76 8.79 -7.13 -7.62
CA LYS A 76 9.66 -8.02 -8.41
C LYS A 76 8.91 -9.25 -8.90
N GLY A 77 8.03 -9.80 -8.07
CA GLY A 77 7.12 -10.88 -8.45
C GLY A 77 6.22 -10.50 -9.64
N PHE A 78 5.64 -9.30 -9.65
CA PHE A 78 4.85 -8.79 -10.78
C PHE A 78 5.66 -8.70 -12.09
N GLU A 79 6.92 -8.24 -12.00
CA GLU A 79 7.81 -8.19 -13.17
C GLU A 79 8.07 -9.60 -13.74
N LEU A 80 8.33 -10.57 -12.85
CA LEU A 80 8.67 -11.93 -13.21
C LEU A 80 7.46 -12.76 -13.66
N ALA A 81 6.25 -12.40 -13.26
CA ALA A 81 5.03 -13.15 -13.53
C ALA A 81 4.77 -13.32 -15.04
N ARG A 82 4.43 -14.55 -15.44
CA ARG A 82 4.02 -14.89 -16.81
C ARG A 82 2.49 -14.96 -16.94
N GLY A 83 1.79 -15.12 -15.82
CA GLY A 83 0.34 -15.19 -15.77
C GLY A 83 -0.33 -13.84 -16.03
N GLU A 84 -1.54 -13.89 -16.60
CA GLU A 84 -2.40 -12.72 -16.77
C GLU A 84 -2.97 -12.19 -15.46
N ILE A 85 -3.04 -13.06 -14.46
CA ILE A 85 -3.47 -12.74 -13.11
C ILE A 85 -2.36 -13.10 -12.14
N CYS A 86 -1.98 -12.15 -11.31
CA CYS A 86 -1.03 -12.33 -10.23
C CYS A 86 -1.79 -12.45 -8.91
N VAL A 87 -1.54 -13.52 -8.16
CA VAL A 87 -2.03 -13.72 -6.80
C VAL A 87 -0.87 -13.47 -5.85
N VAL A 88 -1.03 -12.55 -4.92
CA VAL A 88 -0.03 -12.26 -3.86
C VAL A 88 -0.54 -12.80 -2.56
N MET A 89 0.26 -13.57 -1.86
CA MET A 89 -0.06 -14.08 -0.53
C MET A 89 1.21 -14.29 0.30
N ASP A 90 1.06 -14.22 1.62
CA ASP A 90 2.17 -14.49 2.54
C ASP A 90 2.49 -16.00 2.56
N ALA A 91 3.75 -16.36 2.79
CA ALA A 91 4.19 -17.75 2.80
C ALA A 91 3.89 -18.49 4.12
N ASP A 92 3.45 -17.77 5.16
CA ASP A 92 3.27 -18.24 6.54
C ASP A 92 1.94 -19.01 6.80
N LEU A 93 1.24 -19.42 5.74
CA LEU A 93 -0.05 -20.12 5.77
C LEU A 93 -1.19 -19.34 6.47
N SER A 94 -1.00 -18.08 6.79
CA SER A 94 -2.06 -17.25 7.37
C SER A 94 -3.18 -16.94 6.36
N HIS A 95 -2.87 -16.98 5.07
CA HIS A 95 -3.81 -16.85 3.97
C HIS A 95 -4.27 -18.23 3.48
N PRO A 96 -5.59 -18.47 3.40
CA PRO A 96 -6.12 -19.77 2.99
C PRO A 96 -5.86 -20.03 1.49
N VAL A 97 -5.01 -21.03 1.20
CA VAL A 97 -4.60 -21.39 -0.17
C VAL A 97 -5.79 -21.83 -1.01
N GLU A 98 -6.76 -22.51 -0.39
CA GLU A 98 -8.01 -22.96 -1.01
C GLU A 98 -8.90 -21.82 -1.53
N LYS A 99 -8.63 -20.58 -1.12
CA LYS A 99 -9.33 -19.37 -1.61
C LYS A 99 -8.75 -18.80 -2.92
N ILE A 100 -7.64 -19.32 -3.41
CA ILE A 100 -7.06 -18.87 -4.69
C ILE A 100 -8.09 -18.90 -5.84
N PRO A 101 -8.90 -19.95 -6.05
CA PRO A 101 -9.92 -19.95 -7.08
C PRO A 101 -10.97 -18.85 -6.91
N ASP A 102 -11.43 -18.60 -5.67
CA ASP A 102 -12.41 -17.56 -5.37
C ASP A 102 -11.83 -16.15 -5.62
N MET A 103 -10.53 -15.97 -5.36
CA MET A 103 -9.83 -14.72 -5.64
C MET A 103 -9.70 -14.44 -7.15
N VAL A 104 -9.51 -15.46 -7.95
CA VAL A 104 -9.22 -15.32 -9.39
C VAL A 104 -10.49 -15.26 -10.24
N ARG A 105 -11.53 -16.02 -9.87
CA ARG A 105 -12.77 -16.15 -10.65
C ARG A 105 -13.43 -14.81 -11.00
N PRO A 106 -13.63 -13.83 -10.09
CA PRO A 106 -14.25 -12.55 -10.44
C PRO A 106 -13.44 -11.75 -11.47
N ILE A 107 -12.10 -11.90 -11.47
CA ILE A 107 -11.22 -11.25 -12.45
C ILE A 107 -11.35 -11.93 -13.83
N LEU A 108 -11.38 -13.26 -13.87
CA LEU A 108 -11.58 -14.01 -15.11
C LEU A 108 -12.94 -13.69 -15.76
N GLU A 109 -13.98 -13.56 -14.96
CA GLU A 109 -15.32 -13.18 -15.39
C GLU A 109 -15.44 -11.69 -15.78
N GLY A 110 -14.38 -10.90 -15.63
CA GLY A 110 -14.37 -9.48 -15.98
C GLY A 110 -15.19 -8.58 -15.03
N LYS A 111 -15.61 -9.10 -13.86
CA LYS A 111 -16.39 -8.35 -12.85
C LYS A 111 -15.56 -7.29 -12.16
N CYS A 112 -14.27 -7.56 -11.95
CA CYS A 112 -13.31 -6.65 -11.32
C CYS A 112 -11.91 -6.84 -11.92
N ASP A 113 -11.00 -5.97 -11.52
CA ASP A 113 -9.60 -6.00 -11.93
C ASP A 113 -8.68 -6.44 -10.79
N VAL A 114 -9.16 -6.27 -9.55
CA VAL A 114 -8.48 -6.68 -8.32
C VAL A 114 -9.48 -7.32 -7.38
N THR A 115 -9.10 -8.43 -6.76
CA THR A 115 -9.79 -8.99 -5.59
C THR A 115 -8.88 -8.90 -4.37
N VAL A 116 -9.48 -8.69 -3.20
CA VAL A 116 -8.75 -8.64 -1.93
C VAL A 116 -9.42 -9.57 -0.93
N GLY A 117 -8.62 -10.44 -0.32
CA GLY A 117 -9.09 -11.32 0.74
C GLY A 117 -9.43 -10.49 1.98
N SER A 118 -10.71 -10.42 2.34
CA SER A 118 -11.22 -9.56 3.41
C SER A 118 -11.66 -10.37 4.63
N ARG A 119 -11.21 -9.92 5.80
CA ARG A 119 -11.62 -10.43 7.11
C ARG A 119 -12.89 -9.78 7.64
N TYR A 120 -13.37 -8.71 6.98
CA TYR A 120 -14.42 -7.83 7.49
C TYR A 120 -15.71 -7.87 6.68
N VAL A 121 -15.80 -8.70 5.66
CA VAL A 121 -17.03 -8.99 4.93
C VAL A 121 -17.75 -10.21 5.50
N VAL A 122 -19.01 -10.42 5.18
CA VAL A 122 -19.79 -11.57 5.62
C VAL A 122 -19.11 -12.87 5.17
N GLY A 123 -18.89 -13.80 6.11
CA GLY A 123 -18.11 -15.02 5.88
C GLY A 123 -16.59 -14.87 6.07
N GLY A 124 -16.10 -13.66 6.33
CA GLY A 124 -14.71 -13.41 6.68
C GLY A 124 -14.49 -13.39 8.19
N GLY A 125 -13.22 -13.52 8.60
CA GLY A 125 -12.86 -13.50 10.01
C GLY A 125 -11.37 -13.53 10.25
N ALA A 126 -10.99 -13.33 11.52
CA ALA A 126 -9.63 -13.53 12.02
C ALA A 126 -9.74 -14.31 13.34
N HIS A 127 -9.20 -15.53 13.34
CA HIS A 127 -9.17 -16.35 14.56
C HIS A 127 -8.12 -15.81 15.53
N ASN A 128 -8.44 -15.87 16.83
CA ASN A 128 -7.54 -15.59 17.95
C ASN A 128 -6.88 -14.19 18.01
N TRP A 129 -7.36 -13.21 17.22
CA TRP A 129 -6.79 -11.86 17.30
C TRP A 129 -7.18 -11.14 18.58
N PRO A 130 -6.23 -10.56 19.32
CA PRO A 130 -6.51 -9.66 20.44
C PRO A 130 -7.40 -8.49 20.01
N LEU A 131 -8.28 -8.02 20.90
CA LEU A 131 -9.19 -6.90 20.64
C LEU A 131 -8.46 -5.63 20.18
N VAL A 132 -7.31 -5.35 20.78
CA VAL A 132 -6.44 -4.21 20.41
C VAL A 132 -5.99 -4.32 18.94
N ARG A 133 -5.55 -5.50 18.50
CA ARG A 133 -5.15 -5.74 17.10
C ARG A 133 -6.32 -5.53 16.14
N LYS A 134 -7.53 -6.01 16.51
CA LYS A 134 -8.76 -5.78 15.73
C LYS A 134 -9.11 -4.30 15.66
N ALA A 135 -9.00 -3.55 16.77
CA ALA A 135 -9.27 -2.11 16.82
C ALA A 135 -8.30 -1.32 15.94
N ILE A 136 -6.98 -1.58 16.04
CA ILE A 136 -5.95 -0.95 15.21
C ILE A 136 -6.20 -1.24 13.72
N SER A 137 -6.48 -2.48 13.35
CA SER A 137 -6.75 -2.86 11.96
C SER A 137 -8.02 -2.20 11.41
N LYS A 138 -9.10 -2.14 12.19
CA LYS A 138 -10.33 -1.41 11.80
C LYS A 138 -10.11 0.09 11.70
N GLY A 139 -9.35 0.68 12.63
CA GLY A 139 -8.98 2.10 12.59
C GLY A 139 -8.17 2.44 11.34
N ALA A 140 -7.17 1.61 11.01
CA ALA A 140 -6.41 1.75 9.77
C ALA A 140 -7.30 1.64 8.53
N GLY A 141 -8.26 0.71 8.52
CA GLY A 141 -9.26 0.58 7.46
C GLY A 141 -10.14 1.82 7.33
N LEU A 142 -10.60 2.39 8.46
CA LEU A 142 -11.42 3.60 8.47
C LEU A 142 -10.68 4.79 7.85
N LEU A 143 -9.40 4.98 8.19
CA LEU A 143 -8.57 6.03 7.61
C LEU A 143 -8.37 5.88 6.09
N ALA A 144 -8.40 4.66 5.56
CA ALA A 144 -8.26 4.41 4.13
C ALA A 144 -9.56 4.59 3.33
N LYS A 145 -10.74 4.68 3.96
CA LYS A 145 -12.03 4.79 3.27
C LYS A 145 -12.13 5.99 2.31
N GLY A 146 -11.38 7.05 2.55
CA GLY A 146 -11.36 8.20 1.65
C GLY A 146 -10.65 7.93 0.32
N VAL A 147 -9.79 6.91 0.23
CA VAL A 147 -9.03 6.59 -0.99
C VAL A 147 -9.40 5.24 -1.60
N THR A 148 -10.12 4.36 -0.88
CA THR A 148 -10.54 3.05 -1.36
C THR A 148 -11.89 2.63 -0.81
N VAL A 149 -12.60 1.78 -1.56
CA VAL A 149 -13.87 1.16 -1.15
C VAL A 149 -13.67 -0.21 -0.48
N LEU A 150 -12.43 -0.69 -0.38
CA LEU A 150 -12.12 -1.98 0.24
C LEU A 150 -12.59 -2.03 1.70
N SER A 151 -13.15 -3.17 2.09
CA SER A 151 -13.50 -3.45 3.49
C SER A 151 -12.27 -3.76 4.34
N ASP A 152 -11.22 -4.32 3.72
CA ASP A 152 -9.96 -4.67 4.38
C ASP A 152 -8.73 -4.17 3.60
N PRO A 153 -8.44 -2.85 3.62
CA PRO A 153 -7.29 -2.28 2.90
C PRO A 153 -5.94 -2.65 3.53
N THR A 154 -5.97 -3.37 4.66
CA THR A 154 -4.77 -3.84 5.36
C THR A 154 -4.42 -5.30 5.05
N SER A 155 -5.22 -5.99 4.24
CA SER A 155 -4.93 -7.36 3.81
C SER A 155 -3.67 -7.43 2.96
N GLY A 156 -2.93 -8.54 3.08
CA GLY A 156 -1.80 -8.90 2.20
C GLY A 156 -2.21 -9.83 1.06
N PHE A 157 -3.43 -10.40 1.11
CA PHE A 157 -3.92 -11.36 0.14
C PHE A 157 -4.72 -10.67 -0.97
N MET A 158 -4.20 -10.67 -2.19
CA MET A 158 -4.88 -10.10 -3.35
C MET A 158 -4.65 -10.92 -4.61
N ALA A 159 -5.60 -10.84 -5.55
CA ALA A 159 -5.34 -11.17 -6.95
C ALA A 159 -5.52 -9.90 -7.80
N VAL A 160 -4.69 -9.75 -8.82
CA VAL A 160 -4.68 -8.57 -9.69
C VAL A 160 -4.49 -8.96 -11.14
N ARG A 161 -5.26 -8.37 -12.05
CA ARG A 161 -5.05 -8.46 -13.48
C ARG A 161 -3.73 -7.76 -13.84
N LYS A 162 -2.74 -8.51 -14.35
CA LYS A 162 -1.40 -7.96 -14.60
C LYS A 162 -1.40 -6.73 -15.51
N SER A 163 -2.28 -6.69 -16.50
CA SER A 163 -2.33 -5.59 -17.48
C SER A 163 -2.60 -4.22 -16.87
N ILE A 164 -3.30 -4.13 -15.73
CA ILE A 164 -3.56 -2.84 -15.08
C ILE A 164 -2.33 -2.25 -14.38
N LEU A 165 -1.29 -3.04 -14.19
CA LEU A 165 -0.03 -2.60 -13.60
C LEU A 165 0.90 -1.94 -14.63
N ASN A 166 0.61 -2.10 -15.93
CA ASN A 166 1.46 -1.57 -17.00
C ASN A 166 1.48 -0.04 -16.98
N GLY A 167 2.68 0.54 -16.93
CA GLY A 167 2.87 1.99 -16.91
C GLY A 167 2.57 2.67 -15.56
N VAL A 168 2.14 1.91 -14.54
CA VAL A 168 1.87 2.45 -13.21
C VAL A 168 3.14 2.42 -12.36
N LYS A 169 3.60 3.59 -11.92
CA LYS A 169 4.73 3.69 -11.00
C LYS A 169 4.26 3.41 -9.57
N LEU A 170 4.51 2.18 -9.11
CA LEU A 170 4.29 1.79 -7.73
C LEU A 170 5.51 2.19 -6.87
N ASP A 171 5.25 2.80 -5.70
CA ASP A 171 6.27 3.18 -4.72
C ASP A 171 5.73 2.98 -3.29
N PRO A 172 5.39 1.72 -2.92
CA PRO A 172 4.78 1.43 -1.65
C PRO A 172 5.76 1.60 -0.48
N LEU A 173 5.28 2.22 0.59
CA LEU A 173 6.00 2.26 1.87
C LEU A 173 5.58 1.07 2.74
N GLY A 174 6.59 0.35 3.25
CA GLY A 174 6.34 -0.82 4.11
C GLY A 174 5.72 -1.99 3.36
N TRP A 175 4.60 -2.51 3.84
CA TRP A 175 3.98 -3.78 3.42
C TRP A 175 2.55 -3.64 2.85
N LYS A 176 2.08 -2.42 2.58
CA LYS A 176 0.71 -2.15 2.11
C LYS A 176 0.61 -1.99 0.59
N ILE A 177 1.22 -2.93 -0.15
CA ILE A 177 1.21 -2.94 -1.61
C ILE A 177 -0.19 -3.01 -2.20
N VAL A 178 -1.13 -3.71 -1.53
CA VAL A 178 -2.52 -3.86 -1.97
C VAL A 178 -3.19 -2.50 -2.10
N LEU A 179 -3.06 -1.65 -1.07
CA LEU A 179 -3.64 -0.30 -1.08
C LEU A 179 -3.02 0.58 -2.18
N GLU A 180 -1.70 0.49 -2.37
CA GLU A 180 -0.98 1.19 -3.44
C GLU A 180 -1.51 0.80 -4.82
N VAL A 181 -1.61 -0.50 -5.09
CA VAL A 181 -2.13 -1.02 -6.36
C VAL A 181 -3.54 -0.49 -6.61
N VAL A 182 -4.46 -0.68 -5.67
CA VAL A 182 -5.86 -0.29 -5.85
C VAL A 182 -6.03 1.21 -6.11
N VAL A 183 -5.33 2.05 -5.36
CA VAL A 183 -5.45 3.51 -5.49
C VAL A 183 -4.83 4.02 -6.78
N LYS A 184 -3.60 3.57 -7.10
CA LYS A 184 -2.86 4.10 -8.27
C LYS A 184 -3.40 3.58 -9.60
N THR A 185 -3.90 2.35 -9.65
CA THR A 185 -4.50 1.80 -10.86
C THR A 185 -5.96 2.23 -11.04
N ARG A 186 -6.61 2.80 -10.01
CA ARG A 186 -8.06 3.07 -9.97
C ARG A 186 -8.89 1.84 -10.33
N ALA A 187 -8.42 0.66 -9.92
CA ALA A 187 -9.01 -0.63 -10.26
C ALA A 187 -10.44 -0.78 -9.75
N ARG A 188 -11.26 -1.51 -10.49
CA ARG A 188 -12.50 -2.06 -9.97
C ARG A 188 -12.14 -3.19 -9.00
N VAL A 189 -12.59 -3.08 -7.75
CA VAL A 189 -12.19 -4.00 -6.68
C VAL A 189 -13.38 -4.78 -6.14
N THR A 190 -13.12 -6.00 -5.67
CA THR A 190 -14.10 -6.86 -5.00
C THR A 190 -13.42 -7.50 -3.78
N ASP A 191 -14.12 -7.47 -2.64
CA ASP A 191 -13.70 -8.20 -1.45
C ASP A 191 -14.13 -9.68 -1.54
N VAL A 192 -13.21 -10.58 -1.21
CA VAL A 192 -13.47 -12.03 -1.09
C VAL A 192 -13.37 -12.43 0.38
N PRO A 193 -14.39 -13.09 0.98
CA PRO A 193 -14.31 -13.46 2.37
C PRO A 193 -13.22 -14.50 2.62
N ILE A 194 -12.33 -14.20 3.57
CA ILE A 194 -11.30 -15.12 4.03
C ILE A 194 -11.33 -15.22 5.56
N VAL A 195 -10.97 -16.40 6.04
CA VAL A 195 -10.68 -16.61 7.46
C VAL A 195 -9.18 -16.62 7.61
N PHE A 196 -8.66 -15.54 8.22
CA PHE A 196 -7.23 -15.40 8.46
C PHE A 196 -6.83 -16.24 9.67
N ALA A 197 -5.92 -17.18 9.48
CA ALA A 197 -5.33 -17.96 10.57
C ALA A 197 -4.22 -17.14 11.24
N ASP A 198 -4.10 -17.21 12.57
CA ASP A 198 -2.94 -16.61 13.23
C ASP A 198 -1.70 -17.47 12.92
N ARG A 199 -0.53 -16.82 12.80
CA ARG A 199 0.73 -17.51 12.52
C ARG A 199 1.01 -18.55 13.62
N GLU A 200 1.41 -19.74 13.22
CA GLU A 200 1.85 -20.78 14.17
C GLU A 200 3.20 -20.39 14.80
N GLU A 201 4.04 -19.62 14.08
CA GLU A 201 5.33 -19.13 14.52
C GLU A 201 5.60 -17.69 14.04
N GLY A 202 6.31 -16.89 14.85
CA GLY A 202 6.81 -15.56 14.50
C GLY A 202 6.16 -14.39 15.26
N GLU A 203 6.96 -13.35 15.52
CA GLU A 203 6.52 -12.14 16.20
C GLU A 203 5.75 -11.19 15.26
N SER A 204 4.71 -10.54 15.80
CA SER A 204 3.94 -9.52 15.06
C SER A 204 4.80 -8.28 14.80
N LYS A 205 5.08 -7.95 13.54
CA LYS A 205 5.83 -6.75 13.12
C LYS A 205 5.03 -5.44 13.24
N LEU A 206 4.01 -5.37 14.12
CA LEU A 206 3.16 -4.20 14.35
C LEU A 206 3.81 -3.15 15.28
N GLY A 207 5.09 -2.81 15.07
CA GLY A 207 5.77 -1.75 15.81
C GLY A 207 5.30 -0.35 15.43
N LEU A 208 5.60 0.65 16.26
CA LEU A 208 5.31 2.08 16.00
C LEU A 208 5.80 2.54 14.62
N LYS A 209 6.97 2.05 14.16
CA LYS A 209 7.51 2.34 12.83
C LYS A 209 6.54 1.93 11.72
N ALA A 210 5.94 0.75 11.82
CA ALA A 210 4.99 0.25 10.83
C ALA A 210 3.71 1.09 10.75
N GLN A 211 3.26 1.64 11.89
CA GLN A 211 2.10 2.54 11.95
C GLN A 211 2.43 3.91 11.34
N VAL A 212 3.60 4.45 11.63
CA VAL A 212 4.07 5.71 11.02
C VAL A 212 4.24 5.56 9.51
N ASP A 213 4.85 4.47 9.05
CA ASP A 213 5.01 4.18 7.62
C ASP A 213 3.65 4.04 6.92
N TYR A 214 2.66 3.42 7.58
CA TYR A 214 1.30 3.33 7.07
C TYR A 214 0.65 4.72 6.92
N LEU A 215 0.74 5.58 7.93
CA LEU A 215 0.18 6.94 7.87
C LEU A 215 0.86 7.80 6.80
N ARG A 216 2.18 7.71 6.67
CA ARG A 216 2.94 8.38 5.60
C ARG A 216 2.52 7.88 4.21
N HIS A 217 2.38 6.56 4.07
CA HIS A 217 1.92 5.94 2.82
C HIS A 217 0.51 6.41 2.47
N LEU A 218 -0.41 6.37 3.43
CA LEU A 218 -1.78 6.84 3.26
C LEU A 218 -1.82 8.33 2.86
N GLY A 219 -1.03 9.19 3.51
CA GLY A 219 -0.91 10.60 3.14
C GLY A 219 -0.47 10.80 1.68
N ARG A 220 0.51 10.00 1.19
CA ARG A 220 0.92 10.01 -0.23
C ARG A 220 -0.22 9.59 -1.16
N LEU A 221 -1.02 8.59 -0.78
CA LEU A 221 -2.16 8.12 -1.58
C LEU A 221 -3.29 9.15 -1.60
N TYR A 222 -3.54 9.84 -0.50
CA TYR A 222 -4.48 10.97 -0.48
C TYR A 222 -4.02 12.11 -1.39
N ALA A 223 -2.73 12.45 -1.33
CA ALA A 223 -2.15 13.46 -2.22
C ALA A 223 -2.26 13.07 -3.70
N PHE A 224 -2.04 11.80 -4.01
CA PHE A 224 -2.23 11.27 -5.36
C PHE A 224 -3.69 11.31 -5.81
N ARG A 225 -4.62 10.96 -4.92
CA ARG A 225 -6.06 10.87 -5.24
C ARG A 225 -6.72 12.24 -5.33
N TYR A 226 -6.30 13.18 -4.50
CA TYR A 226 -6.92 14.51 -4.34
C TYR A 226 -5.88 15.64 -4.40
N PRO A 227 -5.15 15.81 -5.53
CA PRO A 227 -4.09 16.80 -5.63
C PRO A 227 -4.62 18.23 -5.42
N LEU A 228 -5.74 18.59 -6.04
CA LEU A 228 -6.34 19.92 -5.92
C LEU A 228 -6.77 20.26 -4.49
N PHE A 229 -7.30 19.28 -3.75
CA PHE A 229 -7.65 19.48 -2.34
C PHE A 229 -6.41 19.74 -1.48
N LEU A 230 -5.33 19.02 -1.73
CA LEU A 230 -4.07 19.24 -1.01
C LEU A 230 -3.48 20.62 -1.33
N GLU A 231 -3.52 21.05 -2.58
CA GLU A 231 -3.11 22.41 -2.98
C GLU A 231 -3.95 23.48 -2.30
N PHE A 232 -5.28 23.28 -2.23
CA PHE A 232 -6.17 24.18 -1.51
C PHE A 232 -5.84 24.28 -0.01
N VAL A 233 -5.59 23.14 0.65
CA VAL A 233 -5.18 23.14 2.08
C VAL A 233 -3.86 23.88 2.26
N LYS A 234 -2.86 23.64 1.40
CA LYS A 234 -1.59 24.38 1.44
C LYS A 234 -1.80 25.87 1.24
N PHE A 235 -2.64 26.26 0.29
CA PHE A 235 -2.99 27.65 0.03
C PHE A 235 -3.60 28.32 1.27
N CYS A 236 -4.55 27.67 1.95
CA CYS A 236 -5.15 28.18 3.18
C CYS A 236 -4.11 28.33 4.31
N LEU A 237 -3.20 27.37 4.45
CA LEU A 237 -2.12 27.44 5.46
C LEU A 237 -1.18 28.61 5.18
N VAL A 238 -0.81 28.85 3.93
CA VAL A 238 -0.01 30.02 3.55
C VAL A 238 -0.75 31.31 3.89
N GLY A 239 -2.06 31.39 3.59
CA GLY A 239 -2.88 32.56 3.93
C GLY A 239 -2.91 32.84 5.42
N LEU A 240 -3.03 31.80 6.26
CA LEU A 240 -2.97 31.96 7.73
C LEU A 240 -1.61 32.47 8.22
N THR A 241 -0.50 31.97 7.66
CA THR A 241 0.83 32.51 7.99
C THR A 241 1.01 33.96 7.52
N GLY A 242 0.41 34.30 6.38
CA GLY A 242 0.39 35.68 5.87
C GLY A 242 -0.33 36.66 6.82
N LEU A 243 -1.45 36.21 7.44
CA LEU A 243 -2.15 37.00 8.46
C LEU A 243 -1.24 37.26 9.70
N VAL A 244 -0.48 36.24 10.13
CA VAL A 244 0.48 36.41 11.24
C VAL A 244 1.57 37.42 10.85
N VAL A 245 2.10 37.33 9.63
CA VAL A 245 3.11 38.29 9.12
C VAL A 245 2.54 39.70 9.07
N ASP A 246 1.35 39.88 8.52
CA ASP A 246 0.66 41.19 8.45
C ASP A 246 0.55 41.79 9.81
N THR A 247 -0.01 41.07 10.76
CA THR A 247 -0.20 41.55 12.16
C THR A 247 1.14 41.87 12.82
N ALA A 248 2.14 41.02 12.66
CA ALA A 248 3.46 41.23 13.29
C ALA A 248 4.15 42.47 12.71
N VAL A 249 4.09 42.70 11.41
CA VAL A 249 4.65 43.90 10.78
C VAL A 249 3.87 45.15 11.20
N LEU A 250 2.55 45.09 11.18
CA LEU A 250 1.71 46.23 11.60
C LEU A 250 2.04 46.67 13.05
N VAL A 251 2.01 45.74 14.01
CA VAL A 251 2.33 46.01 15.40
C VAL A 251 3.75 46.55 15.55
N SER A 252 4.72 45.93 14.85
CA SER A 252 6.11 46.38 14.91
C SER A 252 6.28 47.81 14.44
N LEU A 253 5.63 48.20 13.34
CA LEU A 253 5.75 49.55 12.77
C LEU A 253 5.03 50.59 13.60
N VAL A 254 3.89 50.25 14.20
CA VAL A 254 3.14 51.17 15.06
C VAL A 254 3.80 51.34 16.44
N ASP A 255 4.08 50.22 17.12
CA ASP A 255 4.47 50.26 18.54
C ASP A 255 5.96 50.55 18.74
N TYR A 256 6.84 50.07 17.84
CA TYR A 256 8.29 50.26 18.01
C TYR A 256 8.90 51.33 17.12
N VAL A 257 8.32 51.59 15.92
CA VAL A 257 8.81 52.64 15.02
C VAL A 257 8.03 53.94 15.14
N GLY A 258 6.81 53.89 15.69
CA GLY A 258 5.95 55.05 15.84
C GLY A 258 5.33 55.55 14.53
N LEU A 259 5.19 54.67 13.54
CA LEU A 259 4.63 55.04 12.24
C LEU A 259 3.09 55.21 12.36
N ASP A 260 2.54 56.18 11.61
CA ASP A 260 1.08 56.31 11.54
C ASP A 260 0.43 54.98 11.09
N PRO A 261 -0.61 54.49 11.82
CA PRO A 261 -1.24 53.20 11.53
C PRO A 261 -1.71 52.98 10.10
N ARG A 262 -2.04 54.04 9.37
CA ARG A 262 -2.50 53.97 7.97
C ARG A 262 -1.33 53.60 7.03
N PHE A 263 -0.16 54.19 7.25
CA PHE A 263 1.03 53.83 6.50
C PHE A 263 1.62 52.49 6.90
N ALA A 264 1.59 52.19 8.23
CA ALA A 264 1.99 50.90 8.75
C ALA A 264 1.16 49.74 8.12
N ALA A 265 -0.17 49.94 8.00
CA ALA A 265 -1.06 48.95 7.36
C ALA A 265 -0.72 48.69 5.88
N LEU A 266 -0.32 49.73 5.13
CA LEU A 266 0.10 49.54 3.71
C LEU A 266 1.37 48.67 3.61
N PHE A 267 2.35 48.92 4.48
CA PHE A 267 3.59 48.12 4.49
C PHE A 267 3.35 46.70 4.95
N ALA A 268 2.51 46.51 6.01
CA ALA A 268 2.12 45.20 6.50
C ALA A 268 1.43 44.40 5.42
N PHE A 269 0.43 44.97 4.74
CA PHE A 269 -0.29 44.35 3.63
C PHE A 269 0.67 43.96 2.47
N ALA A 270 1.53 44.88 2.03
CA ALA A 270 2.48 44.60 0.96
C ALA A 270 3.42 43.43 1.31
N THR A 271 3.87 43.37 2.57
CA THR A 271 4.72 42.30 3.09
C THR A 271 3.95 40.96 3.12
N ALA A 272 2.72 40.94 3.63
CA ALA A 272 1.90 39.74 3.68
C ALA A 272 1.52 39.22 2.28
N VAL A 273 1.22 40.12 1.33
CA VAL A 273 0.96 39.74 -0.07
C VAL A 273 2.20 39.11 -0.70
N SER A 274 3.38 39.73 -0.49
CA SER A 274 4.65 39.22 -0.99
C SER A 274 4.97 37.84 -0.40
N TRP A 275 4.77 37.69 0.92
CA TRP A 275 4.89 36.40 1.63
C TRP A 275 3.98 35.32 1.00
N ASN A 276 2.70 35.63 0.88
CA ASN A 276 1.72 34.71 0.31
C ASN A 276 2.05 34.35 -1.13
N TYR A 277 2.48 35.30 -1.94
CA TYR A 277 2.87 35.05 -3.33
C TYR A 277 4.06 34.08 -3.42
N VAL A 278 5.13 34.35 -2.65
CA VAL A 278 6.34 33.53 -2.69
C VAL A 278 6.02 32.10 -2.22
N PHE A 279 5.37 31.94 -1.08
CA PHE A 279 5.10 30.63 -0.52
C PHE A 279 4.06 29.83 -1.32
N ASN A 280 3.05 30.48 -1.88
CA ASN A 280 2.13 29.82 -2.78
C ASN A 280 2.82 29.35 -4.08
N ARG A 281 3.74 30.15 -4.63
CA ARG A 281 4.48 29.79 -5.83
C ARG A 281 5.46 28.63 -5.59
N VAL A 282 6.11 28.58 -4.44
CA VAL A 282 7.16 27.59 -4.13
C VAL A 282 6.60 26.32 -3.54
N TRP A 283 5.51 26.40 -2.77
CA TRP A 283 5.03 25.27 -1.98
C TRP A 283 3.60 24.83 -2.31
N SER A 284 2.65 25.75 -2.53
CA SER A 284 1.25 25.37 -2.74
C SER A 284 0.98 24.81 -4.13
N PHE A 285 1.56 25.39 -5.18
CA PHE A 285 1.29 25.05 -6.59
C PHE A 285 2.52 24.44 -7.29
N GLU A 286 3.28 23.63 -6.59
CA GLU A 286 4.48 22.96 -7.11
C GLU A 286 4.16 21.89 -8.17
N SER A 287 2.97 21.28 -8.09
CA SER A 287 2.51 20.19 -8.96
C SER A 287 2.28 20.61 -10.44
N GLY A 288 2.13 21.87 -10.72
CA GLY A 288 2.00 22.39 -12.10
C GLY A 288 3.31 22.48 -12.90
N ARG A 289 4.46 22.14 -12.33
CA ARG A 289 5.80 22.25 -12.97
C ARG A 289 6.35 20.94 -13.53
N SER A 290 5.67 19.81 -13.33
CA SER A 290 6.09 18.48 -13.78
C SER A 290 5.13 17.86 -14.83
N ALA A 291 4.57 18.71 -15.71
CA ALA A 291 3.86 18.28 -16.91
C ALA A 291 4.74 18.49 -18.15
#